data_cff459925fef22e77fd65e6407f21d97
#
_entry.id   cff459925fef22e77fd65e6407f21d97
#
_cell.length_a   1.000
_cell.length_b   1.000
_cell.length_c   1.000
_cell.angle_alpha   90.00
_cell.angle_beta   90.00
_cell.angle_gamma   90.00
#
_symmetry.space_group_name_H-M   'P 1'
#
loop_
_entity.id
_entity.type
_entity.pdbx_description
1 polymer ?
#
loop_
_entity_poly.entity_id
_entity_poly.type
_entity_poly.pdbx_seq_one_letter_code
_entity_poly.pdbx_strand_id
1 'polypeptide(L)'
;MIRFKTIALAGVLALGAATTAHAVSIKVACSGLGQELELCKAATQAWAKKTGNEVQVVSMPNDGSERLALYQQLLSARSDKIDVLQLDVVWPGLLATHLLDLKPYTKGVEKEHFPAMIANNTVGGSLVAMPWFIDAGLLYYRKDLLDKHGQKVPQTWEELAVSAKKVQDAERAGGNDKMWGYVWQGRAYEGLTCDALEWVASYDGGGIVDASGKVTINNPNTATALRTAASWVGSISPTSVLNYGEEEARGVFQAGNSVFMRNWPYAYSLAQGADSAVKGKVGVTVLPKGGASGRNASTLGGAVIGVSKYSKNAAQAADLVMYLTGSTVQKERALKGSYNPSISVLYKDAEILAANPFMGALHSTFTSAVPRPATVTASKYNQVSNAFWNAAHEVLSGKAKPEAALTELDASLNRLGRGGKWE
;
A
#
# COMPACT_ATOMS: atom_id res chain seq x y z
N MET A 1 17.32 93.38 -12.35
CA MET A 1 16.49 92.61 -11.40
C MET A 1 16.12 91.28 -12.05
N ILE A 2 16.85 90.21 -11.77
CA ILE A 2 16.61 88.92 -12.36
C ILE A 2 16.05 88.04 -11.23
N ARG A 3 14.83 87.51 -11.38
CA ARG A 3 14.18 86.64 -10.40
C ARG A 3 14.52 85.17 -10.74
N PHE A 4 15.20 84.49 -9.85
CA PHE A 4 15.40 83.04 -9.87
C PHE A 4 14.13 82.40 -9.37
N LYS A 5 13.55 81.46 -10.17
CA LYS A 5 12.50 80.49 -9.74
C LYS A 5 13.15 79.20 -9.29
N THR A 6 12.99 78.87 -8.02
CA THR A 6 13.39 77.59 -7.43
C THR A 6 12.33 76.56 -7.76
N ILE A 7 12.74 75.51 -8.47
CA ILE A 7 11.88 74.32 -8.72
C ILE A 7 12.21 73.28 -7.62
N ALA A 8 11.25 72.99 -6.75
CA ALA A 8 11.33 71.94 -5.78
C ALA A 8 10.95 70.61 -6.43
N LEU A 9 11.91 69.64 -6.48
CA LEU A 9 11.70 68.32 -6.99
C LEU A 9 11.23 67.47 -5.80
N ALA A 10 9.95 67.07 -5.74
CA ALA A 10 9.40 66.15 -4.77
C ALA A 10 9.67 64.73 -5.22
N GLY A 11 10.65 64.06 -4.59
CA GLY A 11 10.90 62.67 -4.78
C GLY A 11 9.88 61.80 -4.04
N VAL A 12 9.02 61.09 -4.78
CA VAL A 12 8.11 60.07 -4.21
C VAL A 12 8.94 58.80 -3.95
N LEU A 13 9.28 58.53 -2.69
CA LEU A 13 9.78 57.25 -2.27
C LEU A 13 8.61 56.21 -2.24
N ALA A 14 8.53 55.36 -3.25
CA ALA A 14 7.68 54.18 -3.23
C ALA A 14 8.31 53.15 -2.27
N LEU A 15 7.85 53.09 -0.99
CA LEU A 15 8.13 51.97 -0.11
C LEU A 15 7.39 50.75 -0.69
N GLY A 16 8.12 49.88 -1.37
CA GLY A 16 7.66 48.56 -1.69
C GLY A 16 7.48 47.79 -0.39
N ALA A 17 6.23 47.59 0.05
CA ALA A 17 5.92 46.65 1.13
C ALA A 17 6.27 45.23 0.66
N ALA A 18 7.49 44.80 0.98
CA ALA A 18 7.81 43.37 0.89
C ALA A 18 6.91 42.65 1.90
N THR A 19 5.84 42.05 1.42
CA THR A 19 5.06 41.10 2.21
C THR A 19 5.99 39.94 2.57
N THR A 20 6.51 39.94 3.78
CA THR A 20 7.18 38.79 4.34
C THR A 20 6.14 37.65 4.39
N ALA A 21 6.22 36.72 3.45
CA ALA A 21 5.44 35.49 3.55
C ALA A 21 5.86 34.82 4.84
N HIS A 22 4.98 34.82 5.85
CA HIS A 22 5.23 34.09 7.10
C HIS A 22 5.33 32.61 6.76
N ALA A 23 6.43 31.98 7.22
CA ALA A 23 6.58 30.55 7.16
C ALA A 23 5.39 29.86 7.88
N VAL A 24 4.75 28.94 7.20
CA VAL A 24 3.66 28.13 7.78
C VAL A 24 4.18 26.78 8.18
N SER A 25 3.61 26.20 9.24
CA SER A 25 3.93 24.82 9.68
C SER A 25 2.85 23.86 9.17
N ILE A 26 3.27 22.85 8.39
CA ILE A 26 2.40 21.82 7.82
C ILE A 26 2.61 20.51 8.58
N LYS A 27 1.54 19.90 9.04
CA LYS A 27 1.56 18.60 9.74
C LYS A 27 1.22 17.48 8.77
N VAL A 28 2.15 16.55 8.59
CA VAL A 28 2.04 15.45 7.63
C VAL A 28 2.00 14.11 8.35
N ALA A 29 0.95 13.34 8.14
CA ALA A 29 0.85 11.97 8.65
C ALA A 29 1.52 11.01 7.68
N CYS A 30 2.52 10.25 8.18
CA CYS A 30 3.24 9.23 7.42
C CYS A 30 3.24 7.90 8.16
N SER A 31 3.11 6.81 7.42
CA SER A 31 3.22 5.45 7.95
C SER A 31 4.63 5.18 8.50
N GLY A 32 4.72 4.34 9.53
CA GLY A 32 6.00 3.84 10.04
C GLY A 32 6.49 2.57 9.35
N LEU A 33 5.76 2.05 8.35
CA LEU A 33 6.04 0.78 7.70
C LEU A 33 7.39 0.81 6.95
N GLY A 34 8.28 -0.11 7.27
CA GLY A 34 9.58 -0.20 6.63
C GLY A 34 10.40 1.09 6.75
N GLN A 35 10.85 1.63 5.62
CA GLN A 35 11.60 2.89 5.54
C GLN A 35 10.69 4.11 5.24
N GLU A 36 9.38 3.95 5.23
CA GLU A 36 8.47 4.97 4.73
C GLU A 36 8.52 6.25 5.53
N LEU A 37 8.58 6.16 6.88
CA LEU A 37 8.67 7.32 7.76
C LEU A 37 9.94 8.14 7.49
N GLU A 38 11.08 7.49 7.31
CA GLU A 38 12.35 8.18 7.08
C GLU A 38 12.39 8.84 5.69
N LEU A 39 11.88 8.17 4.67
CA LEU A 39 11.75 8.74 3.32
C LEU A 39 10.75 9.90 3.29
N CYS A 40 9.66 9.80 4.05
CA CYS A 40 8.70 10.89 4.22
C CYS A 40 9.34 12.10 4.89
N LYS A 41 10.07 11.91 6.00
CA LYS A 41 10.80 12.99 6.69
C LYS A 41 11.80 13.66 5.75
N ALA A 42 12.61 12.88 5.03
CA ALA A 42 13.60 13.42 4.10
C ALA A 42 12.95 14.28 2.99
N ALA A 43 11.89 13.78 2.36
CA ALA A 43 11.21 14.49 1.28
C ALA A 43 10.50 15.77 1.78
N THR A 44 9.82 15.70 2.93
CA THR A 44 9.12 16.85 3.51
C THR A 44 10.09 17.93 3.98
N GLN A 45 11.24 17.55 4.55
CA GLN A 45 12.32 18.49 4.93
C GLN A 45 12.92 19.17 3.68
N ALA A 46 13.11 18.43 2.58
CA ALA A 46 13.60 19.01 1.33
C ALA A 46 12.63 20.06 0.78
N TRP A 47 11.32 19.79 0.83
CA TRP A 47 10.29 20.78 0.48
C TRP A 47 10.31 21.99 1.42
N ALA A 48 10.40 21.77 2.73
CA ALA A 48 10.47 22.84 3.73
C ALA A 48 11.67 23.78 3.46
N LYS A 49 12.85 23.21 3.21
CA LYS A 49 14.04 23.97 2.83
C LYS A 49 13.86 24.76 1.53
N LYS A 50 13.19 24.20 0.54
CA LYS A 50 12.95 24.84 -0.76
C LYS A 50 11.98 26.02 -0.67
N THR A 51 10.98 25.94 0.21
CA THR A 51 9.88 26.91 0.28
C THR A 51 10.00 27.89 1.44
N GLY A 52 10.89 27.64 2.40
CA GLY A 52 10.98 28.40 3.65
C GLY A 52 9.85 28.11 4.64
N ASN A 53 9.03 27.09 4.39
CA ASN A 53 8.00 26.63 5.31
C ASN A 53 8.58 25.62 6.33
N GLU A 54 7.77 25.28 7.33
CA GLU A 54 8.08 24.25 8.31
C GLU A 54 7.22 23.01 8.08
N VAL A 55 7.75 21.83 8.43
CA VAL A 55 6.99 20.57 8.39
C VAL A 55 7.17 19.80 9.69
N GLN A 56 6.05 19.36 10.25
CA GLN A 56 6.00 18.41 11.35
C GLN A 56 5.49 17.07 10.83
N VAL A 57 6.35 16.04 10.80
CA VAL A 57 5.93 14.69 10.44
C VAL A 57 5.38 13.98 11.67
N VAL A 58 4.16 13.47 11.54
CA VAL A 58 3.45 12.68 12.55
C VAL A 58 3.51 11.21 12.13
N SER A 59 4.17 10.38 12.94
CA SER A 59 4.22 8.93 12.71
C SER A 59 2.86 8.31 12.97
N MET A 60 2.39 7.49 12.02
CA MET A 60 1.13 6.78 12.10
C MET A 60 1.35 5.28 12.37
N PRO A 61 0.33 4.56 12.90
CA PRO A 61 0.39 3.11 13.04
C PRO A 61 0.72 2.41 11.72
N ASN A 62 1.48 1.30 11.80
CA ASN A 62 1.76 0.44 10.65
C ASN A 62 0.49 -0.27 10.18
N ASP A 63 -0.35 -0.68 11.12
CA ASP A 63 -1.64 -1.30 10.84
C ASP A 63 -2.60 -0.30 10.15
N GLY A 64 -3.05 -0.66 8.93
CA GLY A 64 -3.96 0.16 8.14
C GLY A 64 -5.31 0.39 8.82
N SER A 65 -5.84 -0.61 9.52
CA SER A 65 -7.13 -0.52 10.20
C SER A 65 -7.08 0.44 11.39
N GLU A 66 -6.00 0.40 12.18
CA GLU A 66 -5.77 1.35 13.29
C GLU A 66 -5.59 2.78 12.77
N ARG A 67 -4.83 2.94 11.68
CA ARG A 67 -4.60 4.25 11.04
C ARG A 67 -5.91 4.84 10.51
N LEU A 68 -6.75 4.02 9.86
CA LEU A 68 -8.06 4.47 9.38
C LEU A 68 -8.95 4.93 10.53
N ALA A 69 -9.03 4.17 11.62
CA ALA A 69 -9.82 4.53 12.79
C ALA A 69 -9.40 5.89 13.39
N LEU A 70 -8.08 6.13 13.48
CA LEU A 70 -7.54 7.41 13.95
C LEU A 70 -7.91 8.56 13.00
N TYR A 71 -7.80 8.36 11.67
CA TYR A 71 -8.22 9.38 10.70
C TYR A 71 -9.71 9.67 10.77
N GLN A 72 -10.55 8.65 10.88
CA GLN A 72 -11.99 8.84 11.04
C GLN A 72 -12.33 9.64 12.29
N GLN A 73 -11.67 9.36 13.41
CA GLN A 73 -11.84 10.14 14.66
C GLN A 73 -11.46 11.61 14.45
N LEU A 74 -10.28 11.90 13.89
CA LEU A 74 -9.79 13.26 13.70
C LEU A 74 -10.65 14.04 12.68
N LEU A 75 -10.98 13.42 11.56
CA LEU A 75 -11.74 14.06 10.48
C LEU A 75 -13.20 14.28 10.85
N SER A 76 -13.85 13.35 11.57
CA SER A 76 -15.21 13.53 12.11
C SER A 76 -15.28 14.69 13.11
N ALA A 77 -14.23 14.87 13.92
CA ALA A 77 -14.09 16.01 14.82
C ALA A 77 -13.70 17.33 14.09
N ARG A 78 -13.55 17.32 12.77
CA ARG A 78 -13.07 18.46 11.94
C ARG A 78 -11.75 19.03 12.47
N SER A 79 -10.87 18.15 12.93
CA SER A 79 -9.60 18.54 13.54
C SER A 79 -8.61 19.10 12.52
N ASP A 80 -7.91 20.18 12.88
CA ASP A 80 -6.79 20.78 12.15
C ASP A 80 -5.40 20.25 12.61
N LYS A 81 -5.39 19.11 13.31
CA LYS A 81 -4.16 18.51 13.84
C LYS A 81 -3.28 17.87 12.78
N ILE A 82 -3.84 17.55 11.61
CA ILE A 82 -3.13 16.97 10.47
C ILE A 82 -3.60 17.69 9.20
N ASP A 83 -2.66 18.22 8.42
CA ASP A 83 -2.93 18.91 7.17
C ASP A 83 -2.89 17.95 5.98
N VAL A 84 -1.88 17.08 5.93
CA VAL A 84 -1.64 16.13 4.85
C VAL A 84 -1.71 14.70 5.40
N LEU A 85 -2.49 13.85 4.74
CA LEU A 85 -2.76 12.47 5.15
C LEU A 85 -2.24 11.50 4.10
N GLN A 86 -1.42 10.55 4.53
CA GLN A 86 -1.14 9.35 3.75
C GLN A 86 -2.30 8.38 3.89
N LEU A 87 -2.92 8.03 2.78
CA LEU A 87 -4.11 7.18 2.70
C LEU A 87 -3.77 5.87 1.97
N ASP A 88 -4.43 4.78 2.34
CA ASP A 88 -4.47 3.57 1.51
C ASP A 88 -5.28 3.86 0.23
N VAL A 89 -4.95 3.19 -0.87
CA VAL A 89 -5.62 3.35 -2.18
C VAL A 89 -7.14 3.10 -2.13
N VAL A 90 -7.63 2.44 -1.09
CA VAL A 90 -9.07 2.15 -0.89
C VAL A 90 -9.82 3.20 -0.06
N TRP A 91 -9.14 4.20 0.50
CA TRP A 91 -9.80 5.20 1.38
C TRP A 91 -10.29 6.48 0.70
N PRO A 92 -9.90 6.86 -0.54
CA PRO A 92 -10.38 8.08 -1.16
C PRO A 92 -11.91 8.21 -1.13
N GLY A 93 -12.64 7.17 -1.55
CA GLY A 93 -14.10 7.16 -1.52
C GLY A 93 -14.70 7.27 -0.11
N LEU A 94 -14.08 6.59 0.87
CA LEU A 94 -14.51 6.57 2.26
C LEU A 94 -14.34 7.93 2.95
N LEU A 95 -13.28 8.67 2.63
CA LEU A 95 -12.90 9.91 3.31
C LEU A 95 -13.15 11.17 2.47
N ALA A 96 -13.70 11.03 1.26
CA ALA A 96 -13.83 12.12 0.27
C ALA A 96 -14.46 13.40 0.83
N THR A 97 -15.49 13.29 1.67
CA THR A 97 -16.19 14.45 2.25
C THR A 97 -15.32 15.29 3.19
N HIS A 98 -14.21 14.74 3.65
CA HIS A 98 -13.26 15.37 4.55
C HIS A 98 -11.96 15.82 3.86
N LEU A 99 -11.81 15.53 2.58
CA LEU A 99 -10.62 15.87 1.79
C LEU A 99 -10.83 17.07 0.89
N LEU A 100 -9.75 17.82 0.65
CA LEU A 100 -9.71 18.96 -0.26
C LEU A 100 -9.72 18.47 -1.70
N ASP A 101 -10.44 19.16 -2.60
CA ASP A 101 -10.26 18.97 -4.04
C ASP A 101 -8.90 19.53 -4.49
N LEU A 102 -8.03 18.64 -4.93
CA LEU A 102 -6.68 18.97 -5.38
C LEU A 102 -6.62 19.42 -6.84
N LYS A 103 -7.68 19.23 -7.61
CA LYS A 103 -7.71 19.55 -9.05
C LYS A 103 -7.23 20.97 -9.38
N PRO A 104 -7.59 22.04 -8.62
CA PRO A 104 -7.09 23.39 -8.86
C PRO A 104 -5.58 23.56 -8.66
N TYR A 105 -4.93 22.65 -7.93
CA TYR A 105 -3.52 22.73 -7.56
C TYR A 105 -2.60 21.89 -8.45
N THR A 106 -3.13 20.94 -9.24
CA THR A 106 -2.33 19.96 -10.00
C THR A 106 -1.57 20.59 -11.17
N LYS A 107 -2.09 21.66 -11.77
CA LYS A 107 -1.51 22.30 -12.97
C LYS A 107 -1.21 21.29 -14.11
N GLY A 108 -1.91 20.15 -14.13
CA GLY A 108 -1.78 19.12 -15.16
C GLY A 108 -0.82 17.97 -14.83
N VAL A 109 -0.09 18.00 -13.68
CA VAL A 109 0.84 16.93 -13.28
C VAL A 109 0.14 15.62 -12.96
N GLU A 110 -1.17 15.64 -12.66
CA GLU A 110 -1.97 14.44 -12.47
C GLU A 110 -1.94 13.48 -13.68
N LYS A 111 -1.71 14.02 -14.88
CA LYS A 111 -1.64 13.25 -16.15
C LYS A 111 -0.38 12.39 -16.27
N GLU A 112 0.65 12.64 -15.45
CA GLU A 112 1.87 11.84 -15.44
C GLU A 112 1.68 10.49 -14.74
N HIS A 113 0.66 10.41 -13.88
CA HIS A 113 0.34 9.22 -13.10
C HIS A 113 -0.51 8.22 -13.90
N PHE A 114 -0.55 6.96 -13.44
CA PHE A 114 -1.43 5.96 -14.03
C PHE A 114 -2.89 6.44 -14.03
N PRO A 115 -3.58 6.47 -15.18
CA PRO A 115 -4.94 6.97 -15.28
C PRO A 115 -5.93 6.28 -14.33
N ALA A 116 -5.76 4.98 -14.12
CA ALA A 116 -6.61 4.21 -13.20
C ALA A 116 -6.51 4.70 -11.73
N MET A 117 -5.31 5.13 -11.29
CA MET A 117 -5.14 5.70 -9.95
C MET A 117 -5.78 7.07 -9.82
N ILE A 118 -5.67 7.91 -10.85
CA ILE A 118 -6.35 9.23 -10.87
C ILE A 118 -7.86 9.04 -10.87
N ALA A 119 -8.38 8.08 -11.64
CA ALA A 119 -9.81 7.75 -11.64
C ALA A 119 -10.28 7.27 -10.26
N ASN A 120 -9.54 6.37 -9.61
CA ASN A 120 -9.83 5.90 -8.25
C ASN A 120 -9.85 7.03 -7.20
N ASN A 121 -8.96 8.01 -7.37
CA ASN A 121 -8.83 9.16 -6.46
C ASN A 121 -9.79 10.31 -6.79
N THR A 122 -10.58 10.19 -7.86
CA THR A 122 -11.59 11.17 -8.26
C THR A 122 -12.97 10.72 -7.80
N VAL A 123 -13.49 11.38 -6.78
CA VAL A 123 -14.77 11.05 -6.15
C VAL A 123 -15.74 12.21 -6.34
N GLY A 124 -16.91 11.94 -6.91
CA GLY A 124 -17.90 13.00 -7.17
C GLY A 124 -17.39 14.15 -8.03
N GLY A 125 -16.41 13.89 -8.92
CA GLY A 125 -15.78 14.90 -9.79
C GLY A 125 -14.62 15.67 -9.15
N SER A 126 -14.32 15.48 -7.86
CA SER A 126 -13.20 16.09 -7.12
C SER A 126 -12.02 15.13 -7.04
N LEU A 127 -10.81 15.59 -7.33
CA LEU A 127 -9.58 14.82 -7.14
C LEU A 127 -9.15 14.97 -5.67
N VAL A 128 -9.52 14.00 -4.83
CA VAL A 128 -9.35 14.09 -3.36
C VAL A 128 -7.99 13.61 -2.86
N ALA A 129 -7.21 12.96 -3.70
CA ALA A 129 -5.84 12.54 -3.37
C ALA A 129 -4.98 12.41 -4.63
N MET A 130 -3.66 12.58 -4.48
CA MET A 130 -2.66 12.29 -5.52
C MET A 130 -2.00 10.94 -5.26
N PRO A 131 -1.70 10.14 -6.31
CA PRO A 131 -0.99 8.87 -6.16
C PRO A 131 0.43 9.08 -5.64
N TRP A 132 0.84 8.28 -4.65
CA TRP A 132 2.19 8.35 -4.09
C TRP A 132 3.07 7.19 -4.55
N PHE A 133 2.56 5.97 -4.43
CA PHE A 133 3.16 4.76 -4.98
C PHE A 133 2.08 3.70 -5.20
N ILE A 134 2.39 2.73 -6.04
CA ILE A 134 1.51 1.59 -6.35
C ILE A 134 2.19 0.30 -5.90
N ASP A 135 1.42 -0.60 -5.28
CA ASP A 135 1.91 -1.90 -4.87
C ASP A 135 1.03 -3.03 -5.39
N ALA A 136 1.64 -4.21 -5.45
CA ALA A 136 0.95 -5.48 -5.59
C ALA A 136 1.68 -6.51 -4.71
N GLY A 137 0.97 -7.50 -4.17
CA GLY A 137 1.58 -8.57 -3.41
C GLY A 137 2.56 -9.37 -4.26
N LEU A 138 3.74 -9.67 -3.72
CA LEU A 138 4.82 -10.38 -4.41
C LEU A 138 5.29 -11.60 -3.60
N LEU A 139 5.79 -12.61 -4.30
CA LEU A 139 6.49 -13.74 -3.69
C LEU A 139 7.98 -13.45 -3.61
N TYR A 140 8.50 -13.39 -2.40
CA TYR A 140 9.92 -13.39 -2.07
C TYR A 140 10.39 -14.81 -1.84
N TYR A 141 11.58 -15.17 -2.34
CA TYR A 141 12.13 -16.49 -2.14
C TYR A 141 13.64 -16.46 -1.93
N ARG A 142 14.14 -17.46 -1.21
CA ARG A 142 15.55 -17.69 -0.96
C ARG A 142 16.17 -18.45 -2.12
N LYS A 143 16.83 -17.73 -3.06
CA LYS A 143 17.52 -18.34 -4.22
C LYS A 143 18.53 -19.40 -3.79
N ASP A 144 19.36 -19.05 -2.82
CA ASP A 144 20.39 -19.93 -2.28
C ASP A 144 19.84 -21.24 -1.70
N LEU A 145 18.68 -21.20 -1.02
CA LEU A 145 18.05 -22.40 -0.49
C LEU A 145 17.39 -23.23 -1.59
N LEU A 146 16.74 -22.59 -2.55
CA LEU A 146 16.18 -23.31 -3.69
C LEU A 146 17.27 -24.03 -4.48
N ASP A 147 18.37 -23.34 -4.79
CA ASP A 147 19.54 -23.91 -5.49
C ASP A 147 20.15 -25.06 -4.68
N LYS A 148 20.41 -24.88 -3.37
CA LYS A 148 20.97 -25.88 -2.46
C LYS A 148 20.15 -27.18 -2.44
N HIS A 149 18.83 -27.07 -2.49
CA HIS A 149 17.92 -28.21 -2.37
C HIS A 149 17.31 -28.67 -3.71
N GLY A 150 17.83 -28.14 -4.85
CA GLY A 150 17.38 -28.52 -6.19
C GLY A 150 15.90 -28.22 -6.43
N GLN A 151 15.39 -27.09 -5.88
CA GLN A 151 14.03 -26.64 -6.08
C GLN A 151 13.97 -25.53 -7.13
N LYS A 152 12.86 -25.50 -7.88
CA LYS A 152 12.54 -24.39 -8.79
C LYS A 152 11.67 -23.35 -8.08
N VAL A 153 11.59 -22.17 -8.66
CA VAL A 153 10.62 -21.16 -8.23
C VAL A 153 9.20 -21.69 -8.52
N PRO A 154 8.33 -21.81 -7.50
CA PRO A 154 7.02 -22.44 -7.66
C PRO A 154 6.09 -21.58 -8.53
N GLN A 155 5.30 -22.26 -9.37
CA GLN A 155 4.32 -21.62 -10.26
C GLN A 155 2.89 -21.71 -9.69
N THR A 156 2.63 -22.68 -8.81
CA THR A 156 1.35 -22.89 -8.15
C THR A 156 1.50 -22.90 -6.64
N TRP A 157 0.41 -22.66 -5.91
CA TRP A 157 0.41 -22.74 -4.44
C TRP A 157 0.73 -24.16 -3.94
N GLU A 158 0.34 -25.18 -4.70
CA GLU A 158 0.66 -26.57 -4.41
C GLU A 158 2.17 -26.84 -4.55
N GLU A 159 2.79 -26.34 -5.62
CA GLU A 159 4.25 -26.44 -5.82
C GLU A 159 5.00 -25.68 -4.72
N LEU A 160 4.48 -24.48 -4.32
CA LEU A 160 5.05 -23.72 -3.20
C LEU A 160 5.02 -24.56 -1.91
N ALA A 161 3.88 -25.18 -1.59
CA ALA A 161 3.74 -25.96 -0.38
C ALA A 161 4.70 -27.17 -0.35
N VAL A 162 4.84 -27.88 -1.47
CA VAL A 162 5.77 -29.02 -1.60
C VAL A 162 7.22 -28.55 -1.47
N SER A 163 7.62 -27.52 -2.18
CA SER A 163 8.99 -26.98 -2.14
C SER A 163 9.32 -26.41 -0.75
N ALA A 164 8.40 -25.64 -0.17
CA ALA A 164 8.53 -25.06 1.15
C ALA A 164 8.75 -26.14 2.23
N LYS A 165 7.93 -27.19 2.20
CA LYS A 165 8.03 -28.31 3.16
C LYS A 165 9.36 -29.03 3.03
N LYS A 166 9.78 -29.36 1.81
CA LYS A 166 11.03 -30.06 1.54
C LYS A 166 12.25 -29.26 2.02
N VAL A 167 12.31 -27.96 1.72
CA VAL A 167 13.44 -27.11 2.12
C VAL A 167 13.42 -26.91 3.65
N GLN A 168 12.26 -26.61 4.23
CA GLN A 168 12.08 -26.46 5.67
C GLN A 168 12.59 -27.69 6.44
N ASP A 169 12.18 -28.88 6.03
CA ASP A 169 12.55 -30.11 6.72
C ASP A 169 14.06 -30.39 6.59
N ALA A 170 14.63 -30.18 5.41
CA ALA A 170 16.06 -30.37 5.19
C ALA A 170 16.91 -29.35 5.97
N GLU A 171 16.52 -28.10 6.06
CA GLU A 171 17.22 -27.08 6.85
C GLU A 171 17.10 -27.37 8.36
N ARG A 172 15.95 -27.83 8.83
CA ARG A 172 15.76 -28.24 10.23
C ARG A 172 16.61 -29.46 10.58
N ALA A 173 16.64 -30.48 9.72
CA ALA A 173 17.52 -31.62 9.87
C ALA A 173 19.00 -31.22 9.87
N GLY A 174 19.36 -30.14 9.20
CA GLY A 174 20.69 -29.52 9.20
C GLY A 174 21.00 -28.64 10.41
N GLY A 175 20.08 -28.54 11.39
CA GLY A 175 20.28 -27.77 12.64
C GLY A 175 19.66 -26.38 12.67
N ASN A 176 18.92 -25.97 11.64
CA ASN A 176 18.16 -24.71 11.66
C ASN A 176 16.71 -24.92 12.08
N ASP A 177 16.49 -25.18 13.35
CA ASP A 177 15.14 -25.44 13.92
C ASP A 177 14.15 -24.28 13.74
N LYS A 178 14.64 -23.08 13.46
CA LYS A 178 13.80 -21.87 13.25
C LYS A 178 13.28 -21.73 11.83
N MET A 179 13.73 -22.57 10.88
CA MET A 179 13.32 -22.48 9.48
C MET A 179 11.84 -22.81 9.30
N TRP A 180 11.14 -21.92 8.60
CA TRP A 180 9.78 -22.11 8.12
C TRP A 180 9.74 -22.08 6.59
N GLY A 181 8.75 -22.72 6.00
CA GLY A 181 8.59 -22.78 4.56
C GLY A 181 8.03 -21.48 3.98
N TYR A 182 7.01 -20.89 4.63
CA TYR A 182 6.30 -19.73 4.09
C TYR A 182 5.75 -18.83 5.19
N VAL A 183 5.91 -17.51 5.06
CA VAL A 183 5.37 -16.49 5.96
C VAL A 183 4.62 -15.40 5.17
N TRP A 184 3.56 -14.84 5.77
CA TRP A 184 2.61 -13.94 5.15
C TRP A 184 1.81 -13.17 6.21
N GLN A 185 0.90 -12.25 5.80
CA GLN A 185 0.12 -11.39 6.69
C GLN A 185 -1.18 -12.09 7.13
N GLY A 186 -1.13 -12.84 8.24
CA GLY A 186 -2.24 -13.65 8.73
C GLY A 186 -3.08 -13.05 9.84
N ARG A 187 -2.68 -11.89 10.41
CA ARG A 187 -3.46 -11.20 11.44
C ARG A 187 -4.82 -10.76 10.88
N ALA A 188 -5.86 -10.73 11.72
CA ALA A 188 -7.20 -10.26 11.34
C ALA A 188 -7.23 -8.72 11.18
N TYR A 189 -6.85 -8.21 10.02
CA TYR A 189 -6.79 -6.79 9.65
C TYR A 189 -6.80 -6.63 8.12
N GLU A 190 -6.72 -5.41 7.60
CA GLU A 190 -6.76 -5.10 6.16
C GLU A 190 -5.73 -5.89 5.32
N GLY A 191 -4.55 -6.18 5.87
CA GLY A 191 -3.54 -6.99 5.18
C GLY A 191 -4.03 -8.41 4.87
N LEU A 192 -4.81 -9.02 5.75
CA LEU A 192 -5.40 -10.33 5.48
C LEU A 192 -6.49 -10.26 4.39
N THR A 193 -7.22 -9.16 4.27
CA THR A 193 -8.09 -8.95 3.11
C THR A 193 -7.30 -9.02 1.81
N CYS A 194 -6.11 -8.41 1.77
CA CYS A 194 -5.24 -8.46 0.60
C CYS A 194 -4.78 -9.89 0.29
N ASP A 195 -4.18 -10.58 1.28
CA ASP A 195 -3.65 -11.93 1.12
C ASP A 195 -4.75 -12.93 0.73
N ALA A 196 -5.89 -12.90 1.41
CA ALA A 196 -7.01 -13.80 1.12
C ALA A 196 -7.63 -13.55 -0.26
N LEU A 197 -7.71 -12.28 -0.69
CA LEU A 197 -8.20 -11.95 -2.04
C LEU A 197 -7.23 -12.43 -3.13
N GLU A 198 -5.92 -12.43 -2.88
CA GLU A 198 -4.90 -13.01 -3.77
C GLU A 198 -5.12 -14.51 -3.95
N TRP A 199 -5.33 -15.24 -2.84
CA TRP A 199 -5.63 -16.68 -2.92
C TRP A 199 -6.93 -16.92 -3.67
N VAL A 200 -8.03 -16.25 -3.29
CA VAL A 200 -9.34 -16.39 -3.92
C VAL A 200 -9.26 -16.12 -5.42
N ALA A 201 -8.69 -14.99 -5.82
CA ALA A 201 -8.59 -14.61 -7.22
C ALA A 201 -7.67 -15.55 -8.03
N SER A 202 -6.64 -16.13 -7.39
CA SER A 202 -5.73 -17.07 -8.04
C SER A 202 -6.38 -18.40 -8.40
N TYR A 203 -7.40 -18.84 -7.65
CA TYR A 203 -8.22 -20.02 -7.93
C TYR A 203 -9.48 -19.70 -8.77
N ASP A 204 -9.53 -18.52 -9.39
CA ASP A 204 -10.71 -18.03 -10.12
C ASP A 204 -11.99 -17.96 -9.25
N GLY A 205 -11.81 -17.73 -7.96
CA GLY A 205 -12.92 -17.49 -7.01
C GLY A 205 -13.55 -16.09 -7.12
N GLY A 206 -13.08 -15.27 -8.05
CA GLY A 206 -13.59 -13.93 -8.30
C GLY A 206 -13.15 -12.90 -7.27
N GLY A 207 -14.07 -12.03 -6.87
CA GLY A 207 -13.87 -11.00 -5.84
C GLY A 207 -14.87 -11.11 -4.71
N ILE A 208 -14.80 -10.18 -3.76
CA ILE A 208 -15.74 -10.12 -2.63
C ILE A 208 -17.11 -9.64 -3.12
N VAL A 209 -17.10 -8.51 -3.83
CA VAL A 209 -18.25 -7.87 -4.48
C VAL A 209 -17.83 -7.50 -5.89
N ASP A 210 -18.64 -7.81 -6.89
CA ASP A 210 -18.37 -7.49 -8.28
C ASP A 210 -18.72 -6.02 -8.64
N ALA A 211 -18.40 -5.63 -9.87
CA ALA A 211 -18.62 -4.26 -10.35
C ALA A 211 -20.11 -3.86 -10.40
N SER A 212 -21.05 -4.83 -10.37
CA SER A 212 -22.48 -4.57 -10.30
C SER A 212 -23.01 -4.39 -8.88
N GLY A 213 -22.14 -4.59 -7.87
CA GLY A 213 -22.52 -4.57 -6.46
C GLY A 213 -23.02 -5.91 -5.91
N LYS A 214 -22.94 -6.98 -6.69
CA LYS A 214 -23.33 -8.32 -6.25
C LYS A 214 -22.23 -8.96 -5.42
N VAL A 215 -22.58 -9.56 -4.29
CA VAL A 215 -21.69 -10.41 -3.50
C VAL A 215 -21.41 -11.69 -4.27
N THR A 216 -20.11 -12.04 -4.48
CA THR A 216 -19.70 -13.17 -5.31
C THR A 216 -18.75 -14.12 -4.60
N ILE A 217 -18.39 -13.83 -3.36
CA ILE A 217 -17.35 -14.54 -2.60
C ILE A 217 -17.70 -15.98 -2.25
N ASN A 218 -19.00 -16.31 -2.11
CA ASN A 218 -19.44 -17.65 -1.71
C ASN A 218 -19.52 -18.58 -2.93
N ASN A 219 -18.43 -19.25 -3.22
CA ASN A 219 -18.32 -20.22 -4.31
C ASN A 219 -17.28 -21.31 -4.00
N PRO A 220 -17.31 -22.47 -4.72
CA PRO A 220 -16.39 -23.60 -4.46
C PRO A 220 -14.90 -23.27 -4.62
N ASN A 221 -14.54 -22.37 -5.54
CA ASN A 221 -13.16 -21.97 -5.79
C ASN A 221 -12.61 -21.15 -4.61
N THR A 222 -13.41 -20.24 -4.05
CA THR A 222 -13.10 -19.52 -2.82
C THR A 222 -12.91 -20.47 -1.65
N ALA A 223 -13.79 -21.44 -1.48
CA ALA A 223 -13.66 -22.45 -0.42
C ALA A 223 -12.36 -23.26 -0.57
N THR A 224 -11.99 -23.61 -1.81
CA THR A 224 -10.73 -24.31 -2.10
C THR A 224 -9.52 -23.44 -1.76
N ALA A 225 -9.51 -22.18 -2.15
CA ALA A 225 -8.43 -21.22 -1.86
C ALA A 225 -8.20 -21.08 -0.34
N LEU A 226 -9.26 -20.85 0.43
CA LEU A 226 -9.17 -20.70 1.88
C LEU A 226 -8.75 -22.02 2.58
N ARG A 227 -9.22 -23.17 2.09
CA ARG A 227 -8.79 -24.49 2.61
C ARG A 227 -7.31 -24.72 2.36
N THR A 228 -6.82 -24.39 1.17
CA THR A 228 -5.40 -24.48 0.83
C THR A 228 -4.56 -23.62 1.76
N ALA A 229 -4.94 -22.34 1.92
CA ALA A 229 -4.22 -21.42 2.83
C ALA A 229 -4.23 -21.91 4.29
N ALA A 230 -5.38 -22.43 4.78
CA ALA A 230 -5.49 -22.99 6.12
C ALA A 230 -4.56 -24.20 6.34
N SER A 231 -4.31 -25.02 5.31
CA SER A 231 -3.42 -26.18 5.39
C SER A 231 -1.95 -25.81 5.62
N TRP A 232 -1.54 -24.59 5.36
CA TRP A 232 -0.17 -24.10 5.57
C TRP A 232 0.12 -23.82 7.06
N VAL A 233 -0.91 -23.40 7.81
CA VAL A 233 -0.77 -23.02 9.24
C VAL A 233 -0.40 -24.24 10.08
N GLY A 234 0.71 -24.15 10.80
CA GLY A 234 1.27 -25.26 11.59
C GLY A 234 2.04 -26.31 10.76
N SER A 235 2.04 -26.22 9.42
CA SER A 235 2.74 -27.12 8.51
C SER A 235 4.00 -26.46 7.93
N ILE A 236 3.82 -25.58 6.94
CA ILE A 236 4.90 -24.80 6.32
C ILE A 236 4.97 -23.36 6.85
N SER A 237 3.95 -22.91 7.54
CA SER A 237 3.88 -21.63 8.22
C SER A 237 3.75 -21.82 9.73
N PRO A 238 4.40 -21.01 10.58
CA PRO A 238 4.21 -21.10 12.03
C PRO A 238 2.76 -20.78 12.40
N THR A 239 2.24 -21.35 13.48
CA THR A 239 0.90 -20.98 13.98
C THR A 239 0.80 -19.51 14.35
N SER A 240 1.92 -18.90 14.75
CA SER A 240 2.03 -17.45 15.00
C SER A 240 1.82 -16.59 13.75
N VAL A 241 1.83 -17.16 12.53
CA VAL A 241 1.53 -16.43 11.29
C VAL A 241 0.16 -15.75 11.35
N LEU A 242 -0.78 -16.32 12.12
CA LEU A 242 -2.11 -15.75 12.37
C LEU A 242 -2.09 -14.42 13.16
N ASN A 243 -0.91 -14.00 13.64
CA ASN A 243 -0.69 -12.72 14.32
C ASN A 243 0.30 -11.83 13.56
N TYR A 244 0.78 -12.25 12.37
CA TYR A 244 1.75 -11.47 11.60
C TYR A 244 1.06 -10.41 10.75
N GLY A 245 1.58 -9.20 10.82
CA GLY A 245 1.45 -8.18 9.80
C GLY A 245 2.65 -8.19 8.87
N GLU A 246 2.86 -7.09 8.14
CA GLU A 246 3.94 -6.94 7.19
C GLU A 246 5.32 -7.07 7.82
N GLU A 247 5.52 -6.39 8.97
CA GLU A 247 6.83 -6.32 9.62
C GLU A 247 7.22 -7.61 10.33
N GLU A 248 6.26 -8.34 10.93
CA GLU A 248 6.52 -9.63 11.55
C GLU A 248 6.92 -10.67 10.48
N ALA A 249 6.17 -10.77 9.38
CA ALA A 249 6.50 -11.65 8.26
C ALA A 249 7.87 -11.31 7.65
N ARG A 250 8.12 -10.01 7.42
CA ARG A 250 9.41 -9.51 6.93
C ARG A 250 10.55 -9.85 7.90
N GLY A 251 10.34 -9.64 9.19
CA GLY A 251 11.35 -9.92 10.21
C GLY A 251 11.81 -11.38 10.21
N VAL A 252 10.88 -12.33 10.11
CA VAL A 252 11.19 -13.76 10.02
C VAL A 252 12.00 -14.07 8.75
N PHE A 253 11.58 -13.54 7.60
CA PHE A 253 12.28 -13.75 6.33
C PHE A 253 13.66 -13.09 6.30
N GLN A 254 13.77 -11.85 6.73
CA GLN A 254 15.03 -11.08 6.74
C GLN A 254 16.05 -11.66 7.71
N ALA A 255 15.61 -12.30 8.81
CA ALA A 255 16.47 -13.05 9.72
C ALA A 255 16.96 -14.39 9.13
N GLY A 256 16.52 -14.78 7.93
CA GLY A 256 16.88 -16.00 7.26
C GLY A 256 16.07 -17.23 7.69
N ASN A 257 14.96 -17.05 8.40
CA ASN A 257 14.16 -18.11 9.01
C ASN A 257 12.92 -18.48 8.19
N SER A 258 12.84 -18.07 6.91
CA SER A 258 11.80 -18.54 5.99
C SER A 258 12.35 -18.71 4.58
N VAL A 259 11.81 -19.74 3.87
CA VAL A 259 12.15 -20.02 2.46
C VAL A 259 11.42 -19.04 1.53
N PHE A 260 10.13 -18.84 1.78
CA PHE A 260 9.27 -17.96 1.03
C PHE A 260 8.59 -16.93 1.94
N MET A 261 8.27 -15.77 1.38
CA MET A 261 7.48 -14.74 2.04
C MET A 261 6.57 -14.06 1.02
N ARG A 262 5.30 -13.84 1.38
CA ARG A 262 4.48 -12.82 0.71
C ARG A 262 4.75 -11.47 1.37
N ASN A 263 5.03 -10.45 0.58
CA ASN A 263 5.09 -9.08 1.08
C ASN A 263 4.94 -8.07 -0.07
N TRP A 264 4.92 -6.78 0.28
CA TRP A 264 4.91 -5.65 -0.64
C TRP A 264 6.32 -5.33 -1.15
N PRO A 265 6.46 -4.57 -2.25
CA PRO A 265 7.75 -4.26 -2.89
C PRO A 265 8.81 -3.65 -1.97
N TYR A 266 8.42 -2.82 -0.99
CA TYR A 266 9.34 -2.18 -0.05
C TYR A 266 10.24 -3.16 0.71
N ALA A 267 9.78 -4.38 0.93
CA ALA A 267 10.54 -5.41 1.64
C ALA A 267 11.85 -5.79 0.91
N TYR A 268 11.95 -5.51 -0.41
CA TYR A 268 13.15 -5.83 -1.17
C TYR A 268 14.36 -4.99 -0.74
N SER A 269 14.21 -3.68 -0.61
CA SER A 269 15.32 -2.81 -0.17
C SER A 269 15.83 -3.20 1.22
N LEU A 270 14.92 -3.56 2.14
CA LEU A 270 15.28 -4.02 3.49
C LEU A 270 15.96 -5.39 3.47
N ALA A 271 15.51 -6.31 2.61
CA ALA A 271 16.16 -7.61 2.43
C ALA A 271 17.58 -7.49 1.85
N GLN A 272 17.89 -6.41 1.13
CA GLN A 272 19.22 -6.09 0.61
C GLN A 272 20.03 -5.19 1.55
N GLY A 273 19.48 -4.78 2.68
CA GLY A 273 20.13 -3.93 3.68
C GLY A 273 21.39 -4.56 4.31
N ALA A 274 22.24 -3.73 4.95
CA ALA A 274 23.47 -4.19 5.57
C ALA A 274 23.22 -5.22 6.69
N ASP A 275 22.13 -5.05 7.44
CA ASP A 275 21.76 -5.88 8.59
C ASP A 275 20.91 -7.10 8.23
N SER A 276 20.71 -7.35 6.92
CA SER A 276 19.89 -8.47 6.46
C SER A 276 20.71 -9.75 6.32
N ALA A 277 20.31 -10.82 6.99
CA ALA A 277 20.91 -12.15 6.86
C ALA A 277 20.70 -12.77 5.46
N VAL A 278 19.75 -12.21 4.68
CA VAL A 278 19.40 -12.71 3.34
C VAL A 278 19.91 -11.81 2.21
N LYS A 279 20.76 -10.82 2.50
CA LYS A 279 21.35 -9.94 1.48
C LYS A 279 21.99 -10.73 0.35
N GLY A 280 21.66 -10.38 -0.89
CA GLY A 280 22.14 -11.05 -2.12
C GLY A 280 21.51 -12.42 -2.41
N LYS A 281 20.71 -12.97 -1.48
CA LYS A 281 20.13 -14.32 -1.57
C LYS A 281 18.64 -14.33 -1.98
N VAL A 282 18.05 -13.15 -2.15
CA VAL A 282 16.61 -13.00 -2.38
C VAL A 282 16.28 -12.87 -3.86
N GLY A 283 15.28 -13.64 -4.30
CA GLY A 283 14.57 -13.42 -5.55
C GLY A 283 13.14 -12.93 -5.28
N VAL A 284 12.57 -12.24 -6.26
CA VAL A 284 11.20 -11.73 -6.24
C VAL A 284 10.49 -12.13 -7.52
N THR A 285 9.25 -12.59 -7.40
CA THR A 285 8.42 -13.00 -8.54
C THR A 285 6.94 -12.74 -8.25
N VAL A 286 6.10 -13.03 -9.25
CA VAL A 286 4.64 -13.02 -9.08
C VAL A 286 4.20 -14.04 -8.04
N LEU A 287 3.05 -13.80 -7.41
CA LEU A 287 2.42 -14.82 -6.56
C LEU A 287 2.01 -16.04 -7.39
N PRO A 288 2.07 -17.25 -6.81
CA PRO A 288 1.66 -18.47 -7.48
C PRO A 288 0.20 -18.45 -7.92
N LYS A 289 -0.14 -19.20 -8.95
CA LYS A 289 -1.53 -19.44 -9.35
C LYS A 289 -2.17 -20.57 -8.56
N GLY A 290 -3.49 -20.58 -8.48
CA GLY A 290 -4.29 -21.60 -7.84
C GLY A 290 -4.46 -22.84 -8.74
N GLY A 291 -3.68 -23.88 -8.51
CA GLY A 291 -3.70 -25.09 -9.33
C GLY A 291 -3.25 -24.86 -10.79
N ALA A 292 -3.44 -25.87 -11.63
CA ALA A 292 -2.99 -25.84 -13.01
C ALA A 292 -3.78 -24.83 -13.90
N SER A 293 -5.08 -24.66 -13.64
CA SER A 293 -6.00 -23.83 -14.42
C SER A 293 -6.14 -22.41 -13.90
N GLY A 294 -5.65 -22.11 -12.71
CA GLY A 294 -5.74 -20.79 -12.09
C GLY A 294 -4.80 -19.75 -12.73
N ARG A 295 -4.81 -18.55 -12.18
CA ARG A 295 -4.00 -17.41 -12.64
C ARG A 295 -3.12 -16.82 -11.56
N ASN A 296 -2.06 -16.13 -11.94
CA ASN A 296 -1.34 -15.27 -11.00
C ASN A 296 -2.25 -14.10 -10.63
N ALA A 297 -2.42 -13.86 -9.34
CA ALA A 297 -3.24 -12.77 -8.83
C ALA A 297 -2.55 -12.10 -7.66
N SER A 298 -2.49 -10.77 -7.71
CA SER A 298 -1.96 -9.94 -6.64
C SER A 298 -2.96 -8.84 -6.33
N THR A 299 -3.17 -8.51 -5.07
CA THR A 299 -4.07 -7.42 -4.68
C THR A 299 -3.40 -6.08 -4.92
N LEU A 300 -4.17 -5.14 -5.49
CA LEU A 300 -3.75 -3.74 -5.62
C LEU A 300 -3.56 -3.12 -4.24
N GLY A 301 -2.37 -2.63 -4.00
CA GLY A 301 -1.96 -1.88 -2.83
C GLY A 301 -1.34 -0.53 -3.21
N GLY A 302 -0.67 0.06 -2.23
CA GLY A 302 0.00 1.35 -2.37
C GLY A 302 -0.64 2.44 -1.53
N ALA A 303 -0.16 3.66 -1.72
CA ALA A 303 -0.66 4.82 -0.99
C ALA A 303 -0.93 6.02 -1.89
N VAL A 304 -1.85 6.84 -1.44
CA VAL A 304 -2.18 8.14 -2.01
C VAL A 304 -2.07 9.21 -0.92
N ILE A 305 -1.89 10.47 -1.31
CA ILE A 305 -1.77 11.57 -0.36
C ILE A 305 -2.91 12.56 -0.60
N GLY A 306 -3.67 12.85 0.46
CA GLY A 306 -4.72 13.84 0.46
C GLY A 306 -4.45 14.99 1.43
N VAL A 307 -5.15 16.10 1.24
CA VAL A 307 -5.15 17.25 2.14
C VAL A 307 -6.44 17.28 2.92
N SER A 308 -6.35 17.47 4.24
CA SER A 308 -7.51 17.65 5.09
C SER A 308 -8.27 18.95 4.70
N LYS A 309 -9.57 18.84 4.52
CA LYS A 309 -10.44 20.00 4.27
C LYS A 309 -10.44 21.01 5.43
N TYR A 310 -9.97 20.57 6.60
CA TYR A 310 -9.92 21.38 7.83
C TYR A 310 -8.55 22.02 8.04
N SER A 311 -7.59 21.82 7.11
CA SER A 311 -6.30 22.50 7.14
C SER A 311 -6.47 24.02 7.02
N LYS A 312 -5.76 24.75 7.87
CA LYS A 312 -5.69 26.21 7.81
C LYS A 312 -4.73 26.72 6.73
N ASN A 313 -3.90 25.81 6.21
CA ASN A 313 -2.84 26.08 5.24
C ASN A 313 -3.04 25.26 3.96
N ALA A 314 -4.29 25.18 3.46
CA ALA A 314 -4.69 24.29 2.37
C ALA A 314 -3.82 24.43 1.10
N ALA A 315 -3.47 25.67 0.72
CA ALA A 315 -2.66 25.92 -0.48
C ALA A 315 -1.23 25.38 -0.33
N GLN A 316 -0.57 25.60 0.81
CA GLN A 316 0.78 25.09 1.09
C GLN A 316 0.78 23.59 1.29
N ALA A 317 -0.26 23.03 1.92
CA ALA A 317 -0.44 21.59 2.05
C ALA A 317 -0.63 20.92 0.67
N ALA A 318 -1.39 21.52 -0.24
CA ALA A 318 -1.54 21.04 -1.61
C ALA A 318 -0.23 21.15 -2.40
N ASP A 319 0.54 22.25 -2.26
CA ASP A 319 1.86 22.40 -2.88
C ASP A 319 2.83 21.29 -2.39
N LEU A 320 2.82 21.00 -1.08
CA LEU A 320 3.60 19.89 -0.53
C LEU A 320 3.17 18.54 -1.14
N VAL A 321 1.86 18.28 -1.28
CA VAL A 321 1.35 17.06 -1.93
C VAL A 321 1.86 16.94 -3.36
N MET A 322 1.81 18.02 -4.17
CA MET A 322 2.34 18.00 -5.54
C MET A 322 3.85 17.74 -5.58
N TYR A 323 4.60 18.28 -4.62
CA TYR A 323 6.03 18.01 -4.49
C TYR A 323 6.30 16.54 -4.14
N LEU A 324 5.62 16.00 -3.14
CA LEU A 324 5.82 14.62 -2.66
C LEU A 324 5.44 13.57 -3.71
N THR A 325 4.44 13.85 -4.54
CA THR A 325 3.96 12.93 -5.58
C THR A 325 4.66 13.14 -6.93
N GLY A 326 5.53 14.12 -7.04
CA GLY A 326 6.27 14.42 -8.26
C GLY A 326 7.36 13.39 -8.57
N SER A 327 7.78 13.37 -9.82
CA SER A 327 8.71 12.40 -10.42
C SER A 327 10.03 12.28 -9.65
N THR A 328 10.63 13.39 -9.20
CA THR A 328 11.90 13.39 -8.44
C THR A 328 11.78 12.62 -7.14
N VAL A 329 10.75 12.88 -6.34
CA VAL A 329 10.54 12.21 -5.05
C VAL A 329 10.18 10.75 -5.26
N GLN A 330 9.35 10.42 -6.25
CA GLN A 330 9.01 9.03 -6.55
C GLN A 330 10.22 8.22 -7.03
N LYS A 331 11.11 8.81 -7.85
CA LYS A 331 12.38 8.17 -8.24
C LYS A 331 13.25 7.90 -7.01
N GLU A 332 13.41 8.88 -6.12
CA GLU A 332 14.20 8.71 -4.90
C GLU A 332 13.63 7.60 -4.00
N ARG A 333 12.31 7.53 -3.84
CA ARG A 333 11.63 6.47 -3.08
C ARG A 333 11.81 5.09 -3.71
N ALA A 334 11.77 5.00 -5.04
CA ALA A 334 12.04 3.75 -5.75
C ALA A 334 13.48 3.28 -5.53
N LEU A 335 14.46 4.18 -5.63
CA LEU A 335 15.88 3.85 -5.48
C LEU A 335 16.24 3.44 -4.04
N LYS A 336 15.71 4.15 -3.03
CA LYS A 336 16.08 3.95 -1.63
C LYS A 336 15.22 2.93 -0.90
N GLY A 337 13.94 2.82 -1.26
CA GLY A 337 12.95 2.04 -0.51
C GLY A 337 12.20 1.00 -1.32
N SER A 338 12.51 0.84 -2.61
CA SER A 338 11.81 -0.06 -3.53
C SER A 338 10.29 0.21 -3.63
N TYR A 339 9.85 1.46 -3.41
CA TYR A 339 8.45 1.85 -3.64
C TYR A 339 8.20 2.03 -5.13
N ASN A 340 7.21 1.34 -5.68
CA ASN A 340 6.91 1.41 -7.11
C ASN A 340 6.28 2.76 -7.47
N PRO A 341 6.86 3.50 -8.44
CA PRO A 341 6.29 4.77 -8.86
C PRO A 341 4.87 4.63 -9.42
N SER A 342 4.05 5.64 -9.18
CA SER A 342 2.76 5.78 -9.87
C SER A 342 2.86 6.55 -11.20
N ILE A 343 4.08 6.94 -11.60
CA ILE A 343 4.41 7.67 -12.82
C ILE A 343 5.02 6.72 -13.84
N SER A 344 4.34 6.52 -14.97
CA SER A 344 4.65 5.47 -15.94
C SER A 344 6.05 5.55 -16.55
N VAL A 345 6.56 6.78 -16.80
CA VAL A 345 7.88 6.95 -17.43
C VAL A 345 9.03 6.46 -16.55
N LEU A 346 8.86 6.41 -15.22
CA LEU A 346 9.87 5.97 -14.28
C LEU A 346 10.17 4.45 -14.37
N TYR A 347 9.28 3.66 -14.95
CA TYR A 347 9.52 2.24 -15.23
C TYR A 347 10.50 1.98 -16.39
N LYS A 348 10.96 3.05 -17.07
CA LYS A 348 12.02 3.02 -18.07
C LYS A 348 13.32 3.62 -17.56
N ASP A 349 13.36 4.09 -16.33
CA ASP A 349 14.55 4.70 -15.71
C ASP A 349 15.59 3.61 -15.41
N ALA A 350 16.78 3.73 -16.00
CA ALA A 350 17.84 2.72 -15.89
C ALA A 350 18.37 2.56 -14.45
N GLU A 351 18.39 3.63 -13.65
CA GLU A 351 18.86 3.55 -12.25
C GLU A 351 17.84 2.81 -11.38
N ILE A 352 16.53 3.08 -11.59
CA ILE A 352 15.46 2.36 -10.89
C ILE A 352 15.51 0.87 -11.23
N LEU A 353 15.64 0.52 -12.52
CA LEU A 353 15.68 -0.88 -12.96
C LEU A 353 16.95 -1.61 -12.50
N ALA A 354 18.08 -0.91 -12.40
CA ALA A 354 19.30 -1.47 -11.84
C ALA A 354 19.19 -1.74 -10.34
N ALA A 355 18.58 -0.81 -9.58
CA ALA A 355 18.36 -0.97 -8.16
C ALA A 355 17.27 -2.01 -7.81
N ASN A 356 16.23 -2.11 -8.66
CA ASN A 356 15.04 -2.93 -8.45
C ASN A 356 14.69 -3.71 -9.74
N PRO A 357 15.44 -4.77 -10.09
CA PRO A 357 15.24 -5.49 -11.36
C PRO A 357 13.82 -6.05 -11.53
N PHE A 358 13.15 -6.37 -10.43
CA PHE A 358 11.77 -6.89 -10.44
C PHE A 358 10.74 -5.87 -10.94
N MET A 359 10.97 -4.55 -10.78
CA MET A 359 9.99 -3.52 -11.16
C MET A 359 9.69 -3.56 -12.67
N GLY A 360 10.71 -3.74 -13.51
CA GLY A 360 10.51 -3.89 -14.97
C GLY A 360 9.83 -5.22 -15.32
N ALA A 361 10.32 -6.33 -14.75
CA ALA A 361 9.81 -7.67 -15.03
C ALA A 361 8.37 -7.89 -14.60
N LEU A 362 7.95 -7.23 -13.50
CA LEU A 362 6.62 -7.39 -12.89
C LEU A 362 5.68 -6.20 -13.14
N HIS A 363 6.00 -5.32 -14.10
CA HIS A 363 5.17 -4.15 -14.41
C HIS A 363 3.70 -4.52 -14.68
N SER A 364 3.46 -5.61 -15.42
CA SER A 364 2.10 -6.09 -15.69
C SER A 364 1.35 -6.49 -14.41
N THR A 365 2.04 -7.03 -13.40
CA THR A 365 1.44 -7.38 -12.10
C THR A 365 0.87 -6.16 -11.39
N PHE A 366 1.57 -5.02 -11.45
CA PHE A 366 1.10 -3.79 -10.83
C PHE A 366 -0.08 -3.17 -11.59
N THR A 367 -0.07 -3.27 -12.93
CA THR A 367 -1.11 -2.68 -13.78
C THR A 367 -2.37 -3.54 -13.91
N SER A 368 -2.29 -4.85 -13.61
CA SER A 368 -3.41 -5.79 -13.62
C SER A 368 -3.78 -6.35 -12.25
N ALA A 369 -3.33 -5.70 -11.18
CA ALA A 369 -3.61 -6.12 -9.81
C ALA A 369 -5.13 -6.12 -9.51
N VAL A 370 -5.57 -7.09 -8.70
CA VAL A 370 -6.97 -7.27 -8.31
C VAL A 370 -7.38 -6.13 -7.37
N PRO A 371 -8.38 -5.32 -7.71
CA PRO A 371 -8.83 -4.26 -6.83
C PRO A 371 -9.66 -4.83 -5.69
N ARG A 372 -9.51 -4.27 -4.50
CA ARG A 372 -10.46 -4.43 -3.40
C ARG A 372 -11.74 -3.66 -3.74
N PRO A 373 -12.95 -4.08 -3.31
CA PRO A 373 -14.22 -3.52 -3.82
C PRO A 373 -14.57 -2.13 -3.25
N ALA A 374 -13.58 -1.28 -2.96
CA ALA A 374 -13.78 0.01 -2.31
C ALA A 374 -14.62 0.99 -3.14
N THR A 375 -14.44 1.02 -4.46
CA THR A 375 -15.21 1.90 -5.35
C THR A 375 -16.69 1.54 -5.36
N VAL A 376 -17.02 0.24 -5.37
CA VAL A 376 -18.39 -0.25 -5.43
C VAL A 376 -19.10 -0.12 -4.08
N THR A 377 -18.38 -0.44 -2.99
CA THR A 377 -18.95 -0.46 -1.63
C THR A 377 -18.82 0.87 -0.89
N ALA A 378 -18.12 1.84 -1.47
CA ALA A 378 -18.00 3.23 -1.02
C ALA A 378 -17.80 3.35 0.52
N SER A 379 -18.70 4.03 1.22
CA SER A 379 -18.64 4.23 2.67
C SER A 379 -18.74 2.93 3.48
N LYS A 380 -19.18 1.82 2.88
CA LYS A 380 -19.29 0.49 3.52
C LYS A 380 -18.03 -0.36 3.41
N TYR A 381 -17.03 0.08 2.62
CA TYR A 381 -15.83 -0.72 2.35
C TYR A 381 -15.20 -1.29 3.61
N ASN A 382 -15.00 -0.48 4.66
CA ASN A 382 -14.37 -0.94 5.90
C ASN A 382 -15.16 -2.09 6.57
N GLN A 383 -16.49 -2.05 6.51
CA GLN A 383 -17.36 -3.11 7.04
C GLN A 383 -17.27 -4.38 6.17
N VAL A 384 -17.18 -4.23 4.86
CA VAL A 384 -17.00 -5.34 3.91
C VAL A 384 -15.66 -6.03 4.15
N SER A 385 -14.57 -5.26 4.21
CA SER A 385 -13.23 -5.79 4.46
C SER A 385 -13.15 -6.48 5.83
N ASN A 386 -13.71 -5.85 6.87
CA ASN A 386 -13.75 -6.42 8.22
C ASN A 386 -14.48 -7.78 8.24
N ALA A 387 -15.65 -7.88 7.63
CA ALA A 387 -16.38 -9.14 7.54
C ALA A 387 -15.56 -10.22 6.80
N PHE A 388 -14.87 -9.84 5.70
CA PHE A 388 -14.09 -10.77 4.90
C PHE A 388 -12.84 -11.29 5.61
N TRP A 389 -12.02 -10.40 6.20
CA TRP A 389 -10.83 -10.87 6.91
C TRP A 389 -11.17 -11.71 8.16
N ASN A 390 -12.26 -11.41 8.86
CA ASN A 390 -12.68 -12.22 10.00
C ASN A 390 -13.10 -13.63 9.54
N ALA A 391 -13.92 -13.76 8.50
CA ALA A 391 -14.28 -15.05 7.95
C ALA A 391 -13.06 -15.85 7.47
N ALA A 392 -12.12 -15.20 6.77
CA ALA A 392 -10.87 -15.82 6.36
C ALA A 392 -10.04 -16.27 7.58
N HIS A 393 -9.89 -15.42 8.60
CA HIS A 393 -9.12 -15.74 9.81
C HIS A 393 -9.74 -16.89 10.62
N GLU A 394 -11.06 -17.00 10.67
CA GLU A 394 -11.74 -18.14 11.32
C GLU A 394 -11.43 -19.45 10.61
N VAL A 395 -11.39 -19.44 9.27
CA VAL A 395 -10.99 -20.61 8.48
C VAL A 395 -9.52 -20.95 8.73
N LEU A 396 -8.63 -19.96 8.66
CA LEU A 396 -7.18 -20.14 8.86
C LEU A 396 -6.84 -20.65 10.26
N SER A 397 -7.58 -20.22 11.27
CA SER A 397 -7.41 -20.66 12.67
C SER A 397 -8.10 -21.99 13.00
N GLY A 398 -8.80 -22.61 12.02
CA GLY A 398 -9.54 -23.85 12.20
C GLY A 398 -10.84 -23.72 13.01
N LYS A 399 -11.30 -22.51 13.28
CA LYS A 399 -12.56 -22.23 14.01
C LYS A 399 -13.80 -22.50 13.17
N ALA A 400 -13.70 -22.33 11.86
CA ALA A 400 -14.79 -22.58 10.92
C ALA A 400 -14.33 -23.39 9.71
N LYS A 401 -15.25 -24.16 9.10
CA LYS A 401 -15.03 -24.72 7.78
C LYS A 401 -15.23 -23.65 6.71
N PRO A 402 -14.50 -23.68 5.59
CA PRO A 402 -14.60 -22.65 4.54
C PRO A 402 -16.04 -22.42 4.06
N GLU A 403 -16.80 -23.49 3.81
CA GLU A 403 -18.17 -23.39 3.29
C GLU A 403 -19.12 -22.71 4.29
N ALA A 404 -19.00 -23.00 5.57
CA ALA A 404 -19.81 -22.38 6.63
C ALA A 404 -19.46 -20.88 6.77
N ALA A 405 -18.18 -20.55 6.87
CA ALA A 405 -17.72 -19.17 6.95
C ALA A 405 -18.14 -18.32 5.74
N LEU A 406 -18.06 -18.89 4.53
CA LEU A 406 -18.48 -18.21 3.30
C LEU A 406 -20.01 -18.01 3.22
N THR A 407 -20.80 -18.96 3.72
CA THR A 407 -22.26 -18.82 3.78
C THR A 407 -22.69 -17.70 4.73
N GLU A 408 -22.05 -17.61 5.91
CA GLU A 408 -22.31 -16.54 6.88
C GLU A 408 -21.84 -15.18 6.35
N LEU A 409 -20.66 -15.14 5.73
CA LEU A 409 -20.12 -13.94 5.10
C LEU A 409 -21.04 -13.42 4.00
N ASP A 410 -21.48 -14.29 3.08
CA ASP A 410 -22.41 -13.94 1.98
C ASP A 410 -23.70 -13.34 2.53
N ALA A 411 -24.32 -13.99 3.52
CA ALA A 411 -25.53 -13.49 4.15
C ALA A 411 -25.29 -12.14 4.85
N SER A 412 -24.16 -11.96 5.50
CA SER A 412 -23.79 -10.70 6.17
C SER A 412 -23.60 -9.55 5.17
N LEU A 413 -22.82 -9.80 4.09
CA LEU A 413 -22.54 -8.81 3.05
C LEU A 413 -23.81 -8.44 2.27
N ASN A 414 -24.69 -9.40 1.96
CA ASN A 414 -25.99 -9.11 1.31
C ASN A 414 -26.90 -8.25 2.18
N ARG A 415 -26.92 -8.44 3.51
CA ARG A 415 -27.62 -7.54 4.44
C ARG A 415 -27.00 -6.15 4.45
N LEU A 416 -25.67 -6.05 4.53
CA LEU A 416 -24.94 -4.79 4.54
C LEU A 416 -25.14 -3.98 3.26
N GLY A 417 -25.08 -4.65 2.11
CA GLY A 417 -25.25 -4.07 0.78
C GLY A 417 -26.70 -3.95 0.31
N ARG A 418 -27.68 -4.30 1.16
CA ARG A 418 -29.12 -4.22 0.83
C ARG A 418 -29.45 -4.78 -0.56
N GLY A 419 -28.88 -5.95 -0.90
CA GLY A 419 -29.05 -6.58 -2.20
C GLY A 419 -28.36 -5.86 -3.36
N GLY A 420 -27.20 -5.23 -3.11
CA GLY A 420 -26.36 -4.56 -4.11
C GLY A 420 -26.43 -3.04 -4.11
N LYS A 421 -27.18 -2.44 -3.18
CA LYS A 421 -27.28 -0.99 -2.98
C LYS A 421 -26.36 -0.57 -1.83
N TRP A 422 -25.10 -0.34 -2.10
CA TRP A 422 -24.05 -0.05 -1.11
C TRP A 422 -24.03 1.40 -0.58
N GLU A 423 -25.13 2.12 -0.73
CA GLU A 423 -25.31 3.51 -0.26
C GLU A 423 -25.49 3.60 1.26
#